data_850f1a9b2b04ac7e3e65e2851d41f748
#
_entry.id   850f1a9b2b04ac7e3e65e2851d41f748
#
_cell.length_a   1.000
_cell.length_b   1.000
_cell.length_c   1.000
_cell.angle_alpha   90.00
_cell.angle_beta   90.00
_cell.angle_gamma   90.00
#
_symmetry.space_group_name_H-M   'P 1'
#
loop_
_entity.id
_entity.type
_entity.pdbx_description
1 polymer ?
#
loop_
_entity_poly.entity_id
_entity_poly.type
_entity_poly.pdbx_seq_one_letter_code
_entity_poly.pdbx_strand_id
1 'polypeptide(L)'
;MSRERSFGENAALSVLAWVVPAVAAFVCVPIMVRGLGPDSYGLLVLVGAVTGYLGLLDMGLGTALVRYLSYYRALDEGRPMLAIIRAALLWYTAAGVVAALFLVVAAPWLAEHVLHVSAALLPTAETLLRLSALSLVLGLIMSVGSALPMSFLRYDIAAGITGALSTAGWVGPAVVVLLGHGIVGIVCFYIVSNALASALYLYVGRRLLRSVQRDAGPAWRDIRRKVLTFSGLVAVNGIGSTLATQTNRLMLGVTNGTAAAAYYQVPNMLASNIQRLLSVIAQVLFPTGTALIARNDYDGLRALYTRSSRLLFLLNASAAMAIAVFAKPLLQYWVSPQYAQKGSLALELFMMTQMIYVASFAVGFLSWSAAKAGVNLTFALLNSGINLLAIYPLASRFGVAGAAGAGLLGALVVPFFIHYVDRHILEVSSLSVLRHCYLPTAAGAAVVAVGSRLLFIPLAHSLAATLALMFFSAVLSIVLSGLFGAVTRADLKSLSGLARPVFDRLRRA
;
A
#
# COMPACT_ATOMS: atom_id res chain seq x y z
N MET A 1 1.87 11.56 33.51
CA MET A 1 2.65 10.30 33.45
C MET A 1 1.96 9.39 32.44
N SER A 2 2.42 9.35 31.19
CA SER A 2 1.91 8.45 30.15
C SER A 2 2.59 7.09 30.39
N ARG A 3 1.78 6.06 30.63
CA ARG A 3 2.25 4.66 30.67
C ARG A 3 2.97 4.40 29.34
N GLU A 4 4.28 4.18 29.36
CA GLU A 4 5.00 3.67 28.19
C GLU A 4 4.41 2.31 27.84
N ARG A 5 3.65 2.28 26.76
CA ARG A 5 3.09 1.02 26.26
C ARG A 5 4.25 0.14 25.82
N SER A 6 4.15 -1.14 26.14
CA SER A 6 5.18 -2.11 25.76
C SER A 6 5.30 -2.18 24.22
N PHE A 7 6.48 -2.51 23.70
CA PHE A 7 6.73 -2.68 22.27
C PHE A 7 5.69 -3.62 21.61
N GLY A 8 5.25 -4.65 22.34
CA GLY A 8 4.22 -5.57 21.89
C GLY A 8 2.82 -4.95 21.74
N GLU A 9 2.44 -4.01 22.62
CA GLU A 9 1.16 -3.29 22.51
C GLU A 9 1.15 -2.36 21.31
N ASN A 10 2.26 -1.68 21.02
CA ASN A 10 2.38 -0.81 19.84
C ASN A 10 2.37 -1.62 18.54
N ALA A 11 3.01 -2.80 18.52
CA ALA A 11 2.98 -3.70 17.37
C ALA A 11 1.55 -4.26 17.13
N ALA A 12 0.85 -4.67 18.19
CA ALA A 12 -0.52 -5.15 18.08
C ALA A 12 -1.48 -4.07 17.56
N LEU A 13 -1.35 -2.83 18.05
CA LEU A 13 -2.15 -1.70 17.56
C LEU A 13 -1.87 -1.39 16.09
N SER A 14 -0.61 -1.48 15.66
CA SER A 14 -0.24 -1.30 14.25
C SER A 14 -0.87 -2.36 13.34
N VAL A 15 -0.86 -3.61 13.76
CA VAL A 15 -1.51 -4.71 13.03
C VAL A 15 -3.03 -4.51 12.96
N LEU A 16 -3.67 -4.17 14.08
CA LEU A 16 -5.11 -3.89 14.12
C LEU A 16 -5.49 -2.71 13.22
N ALA A 17 -4.68 -1.66 13.22
CA ALA A 17 -4.90 -0.49 12.35
C ALA A 17 -4.86 -0.83 10.85
N TRP A 18 -4.28 -1.97 10.46
CA TRP A 18 -4.27 -2.47 9.09
C TRP A 18 -5.34 -3.53 8.83
N VAL A 19 -5.56 -4.46 9.76
CA VAL A 19 -6.50 -5.58 9.58
C VAL A 19 -7.93 -5.07 9.53
N VAL A 20 -8.31 -4.13 10.41
CA VAL A 20 -9.69 -3.61 10.46
C VAL A 20 -10.10 -2.93 9.14
N PRO A 21 -9.33 -1.98 8.56
CA PRO A 21 -9.66 -1.44 7.24
C PRO A 21 -9.65 -2.47 6.11
N ALA A 22 -8.79 -3.50 6.16
CA ALA A 22 -8.74 -4.54 5.14
C ALA A 22 -10.00 -5.43 5.17
N VAL A 23 -10.46 -5.78 6.37
CA VAL A 23 -11.73 -6.50 6.56
C VAL A 23 -12.91 -5.64 6.13
N ALA A 24 -12.92 -4.36 6.52
CA ALA A 24 -13.95 -3.42 6.08
C ALA A 24 -13.98 -3.30 4.56
N ALA A 25 -12.83 -3.20 3.89
CA ALA A 25 -12.74 -3.19 2.43
C ALA A 25 -13.32 -4.47 1.81
N PHE A 26 -12.98 -5.64 2.36
CA PHE A 26 -13.47 -6.93 1.87
C PHE A 26 -15.00 -7.02 1.94
N VAL A 27 -15.61 -6.51 3.01
CA VAL A 27 -17.08 -6.51 3.19
C VAL A 27 -17.76 -5.42 2.35
N CYS A 28 -17.17 -4.21 2.29
CA CYS A 28 -17.83 -3.04 1.71
C CYS A 28 -17.69 -2.96 0.17
N VAL A 29 -16.61 -3.48 -0.41
CA VAL A 29 -16.41 -3.41 -1.86
C VAL A 29 -17.52 -4.09 -2.68
N PRO A 30 -17.99 -5.31 -2.35
CA PRO A 30 -19.12 -5.90 -3.06
C PRO A 30 -20.40 -5.05 -2.97
N ILE A 31 -20.66 -4.44 -1.83
CA ILE A 31 -21.81 -3.55 -1.60
C ILE A 31 -21.72 -2.35 -2.55
N MET A 32 -20.56 -1.69 -2.58
CA MET A 32 -20.33 -0.54 -3.45
C MET A 32 -20.44 -0.92 -4.94
N VAL A 33 -19.80 -2.02 -5.33
CA VAL A 33 -19.77 -2.45 -6.73
C VAL A 33 -21.15 -2.89 -7.23
N ARG A 34 -21.89 -3.66 -6.41
CA ARG A 34 -23.26 -4.12 -6.79
C ARG A 34 -24.25 -2.97 -6.79
N GLY A 35 -24.13 -2.03 -5.85
CA GLY A 35 -25.04 -0.89 -5.75
C GLY A 35 -24.82 0.19 -6.80
N LEU A 36 -23.56 0.41 -7.24
CA LEU A 36 -23.22 1.43 -8.24
C LEU A 36 -23.17 0.89 -9.67
N GLY A 37 -22.92 -0.39 -9.84
CA GLY A 37 -22.53 -0.96 -11.13
C GLY A 37 -21.07 -0.67 -11.52
N PRO A 38 -20.53 -1.42 -12.53
CA PRO A 38 -19.13 -1.34 -12.89
C PRO A 38 -18.73 0.02 -13.48
N ASP A 39 -19.59 0.67 -14.27
CA ASP A 39 -19.29 1.95 -14.90
C ASP A 39 -19.18 3.10 -13.90
N SER A 40 -20.14 3.22 -12.99
CA SER A 40 -20.10 4.25 -11.94
C SER A 40 -18.97 4.01 -10.94
N TYR A 41 -18.74 2.76 -10.53
CA TYR A 41 -17.60 2.44 -9.68
C TYR A 41 -16.26 2.69 -10.39
N GLY A 42 -16.16 2.36 -11.67
CA GLY A 42 -14.98 2.66 -12.50
C GLY A 42 -14.75 4.15 -12.66
N LEU A 43 -15.79 4.95 -12.84
CA LEU A 43 -15.67 6.40 -12.87
C LEU A 43 -15.11 6.95 -11.55
N LEU A 44 -15.57 6.44 -10.41
CA LEU A 44 -15.00 6.80 -9.10
C LEU A 44 -13.51 6.47 -9.01
N VAL A 45 -13.10 5.30 -9.54
CA VAL A 45 -11.69 4.88 -9.59
C VAL A 45 -10.86 5.82 -10.48
N LEU A 46 -11.37 6.24 -11.63
CA LEU A 46 -10.68 7.14 -12.55
C LEU A 46 -10.53 8.56 -11.99
N VAL A 47 -11.59 9.10 -11.37
CA VAL A 47 -11.52 10.38 -10.66
C VAL A 47 -10.51 10.30 -9.52
N GLY A 48 -10.48 9.17 -8.79
CA GLY A 48 -9.47 8.89 -7.77
C GLY A 48 -8.05 8.81 -8.33
N ALA A 49 -7.86 8.34 -9.56
CA ALA A 49 -6.56 8.31 -10.22
C ALA A 49 -6.09 9.73 -10.61
N VAL A 50 -6.98 10.57 -11.14
CA VAL A 50 -6.66 11.99 -11.44
C VAL A 50 -6.26 12.74 -10.16
N THR A 51 -7.04 12.62 -9.10
CA THR A 51 -6.71 13.26 -7.81
C THR A 51 -5.45 12.67 -7.19
N GLY A 52 -5.17 11.39 -7.40
CA GLY A 52 -3.95 10.71 -6.98
C GLY A 52 -2.69 11.27 -7.65
N TYR A 53 -2.75 11.68 -8.92
CA TYR A 53 -1.66 12.41 -9.58
C TYR A 53 -1.41 13.77 -8.93
N LEU A 54 -2.47 14.49 -8.60
CA LEU A 54 -2.35 15.78 -7.91
C LEU A 54 -1.82 15.62 -6.47
N GLY A 55 -1.93 14.44 -5.88
CA GLY A 55 -1.26 14.08 -4.63
C GLY A 55 0.28 14.18 -4.71
N LEU A 56 0.88 14.16 -5.91
CA LEU A 56 2.32 14.45 -6.11
C LEU A 56 2.72 15.86 -5.66
N LEU A 57 1.76 16.77 -5.52
CA LEU A 57 1.98 18.11 -4.95
C LEU A 57 2.40 18.09 -3.47
N ASP A 58 2.27 16.95 -2.79
CA ASP A 58 2.88 16.73 -1.46
C ASP A 58 4.39 16.89 -1.50
N MET A 59 5.05 16.58 -2.63
CA MET A 59 6.49 16.75 -2.86
C MET A 59 7.36 16.24 -1.70
N GLY A 60 6.93 15.17 -1.01
CA GLY A 60 7.65 14.59 0.12
C GLY A 60 7.71 15.46 1.38
N LEU A 61 6.97 16.57 1.40
CA LEU A 61 6.91 17.49 2.55
C LEU A 61 6.35 16.79 3.79
N GLY A 62 5.37 15.89 3.65
CA GLY A 62 4.83 15.15 4.78
C GLY A 62 5.91 14.40 5.57
N THR A 63 6.80 13.69 4.87
CA THR A 63 7.94 12.99 5.50
C THR A 63 8.97 13.97 6.08
N ALA A 64 9.24 15.07 5.37
CA ALA A 64 10.13 16.11 5.85
C ALA A 64 9.60 16.78 7.12
N LEU A 65 8.29 17.05 7.19
CA LEU A 65 7.64 17.57 8.38
C LEU A 65 7.90 16.67 9.60
N VAL A 66 7.60 15.38 9.52
CA VAL A 66 7.84 14.45 10.62
C VAL A 66 9.30 14.49 11.07
N ARG A 67 10.25 14.44 10.12
CA ARG A 67 11.68 14.46 10.42
C ARG A 67 12.13 15.73 11.13
N TYR A 68 11.86 16.88 10.52
CA TYR A 68 12.39 18.15 11.04
C TYR A 68 11.65 18.64 12.27
N LEU A 69 10.35 18.39 12.38
CA LEU A 69 9.61 18.70 13.60
C LEU A 69 10.09 17.83 14.77
N SER A 70 10.38 16.54 14.55
CA SER A 70 10.97 15.68 15.58
C SER A 70 12.36 16.13 15.99
N TYR A 71 13.20 16.56 15.00
CA TYR A 71 14.55 17.05 15.25
C TYR A 71 14.56 18.31 16.13
N TYR A 72 13.81 19.35 15.73
CA TYR A 72 13.74 20.61 16.46
C TYR A 72 13.00 20.50 17.79
N ARG A 73 12.06 19.57 17.89
CA ARG A 73 11.45 19.24 19.18
C ARG A 73 12.45 18.65 20.17
N ALA A 74 13.35 17.76 19.72
CA ALA A 74 14.36 17.16 20.57
C ALA A 74 15.38 18.19 21.10
N LEU A 75 15.55 19.32 20.38
CA LEU A 75 16.37 20.45 20.77
C LEU A 75 15.62 21.51 21.58
N ASP A 76 14.31 21.33 21.78
CA ASP A 76 13.40 22.31 22.40
C ASP A 76 13.34 23.66 21.65
N GLU A 77 13.54 23.61 20.32
CA GLU A 77 13.57 24.77 19.42
C GLU A 77 12.24 24.96 18.72
N GLY A 78 11.33 25.73 19.27
CA GLY A 78 9.98 25.93 18.72
C GLY A 78 9.88 26.88 17.55
N ARG A 79 10.79 27.87 17.44
CA ARG A 79 10.79 28.83 16.33
C ARG A 79 10.90 28.17 14.95
N PRO A 80 11.87 27.25 14.67
CA PRO A 80 11.93 26.52 13.41
C PRO A 80 10.75 25.59 13.21
N MET A 81 10.22 24.95 14.27
CA MET A 81 9.03 24.11 14.16
C MET A 81 7.82 24.91 13.61
N LEU A 82 7.53 26.04 14.22
CA LEU A 82 6.41 26.91 13.78
C LEU A 82 6.63 27.47 12.38
N ALA A 83 7.88 27.81 12.02
CA ALA A 83 8.23 28.30 10.69
C ALA A 83 8.01 27.21 9.62
N ILE A 84 8.41 25.97 9.89
CA ILE A 84 8.21 24.81 9.01
C ILE A 84 6.71 24.54 8.82
N ILE A 85 5.94 24.53 9.90
CA ILE A 85 4.48 24.30 9.85
C ILE A 85 3.79 25.38 9.01
N ARG A 86 4.13 26.66 9.24
CA ARG A 86 3.58 27.78 8.46
C ARG A 86 3.94 27.67 6.98
N ALA A 87 5.21 27.37 6.66
CA ALA A 87 5.66 27.22 5.28
C ALA A 87 4.96 26.05 4.59
N ALA A 88 4.78 24.91 5.28
CA ALA A 88 4.06 23.76 4.74
C ALA A 88 2.57 24.06 4.53
N LEU A 89 1.90 24.72 5.49
CA LEU A 89 0.50 25.13 5.33
C LEU A 89 0.32 26.07 4.16
N LEU A 90 1.20 27.07 4.01
CA LEU A 90 1.17 27.99 2.86
C LEU A 90 1.37 27.25 1.54
N TRP A 91 2.36 26.35 1.47
CA TRP A 91 2.60 25.54 0.28
C TRP A 91 1.40 24.67 -0.08
N TYR A 92 0.90 23.87 0.86
CA TYR A 92 -0.22 22.97 0.59
C TYR A 92 -1.51 23.71 0.28
N THR A 93 -1.76 24.86 0.91
CA THR A 93 -2.91 25.69 0.58
C THR A 93 -2.76 26.28 -0.83
N ALA A 94 -1.62 26.88 -1.16
CA ALA A 94 -1.39 27.46 -2.47
C ALA A 94 -1.42 26.39 -3.57
N ALA A 95 -0.66 25.30 -3.42
CA ALA A 95 -0.63 24.20 -4.39
C ALA A 95 -2.01 23.52 -4.50
N GLY A 96 -2.71 23.33 -3.37
CA GLY A 96 -4.05 22.78 -3.34
C GLY A 96 -5.08 23.66 -4.04
N VAL A 97 -5.04 24.98 -3.83
CA VAL A 97 -5.94 25.92 -4.52
C VAL A 97 -5.66 25.95 -6.03
N VAL A 98 -4.38 25.99 -6.44
CA VAL A 98 -4.03 25.94 -7.86
C VAL A 98 -4.50 24.64 -8.51
N ALA A 99 -4.28 23.49 -7.85
CA ALA A 99 -4.75 22.20 -8.34
C ALA A 99 -6.30 22.10 -8.36
N ALA A 100 -6.96 22.67 -7.36
CA ALA A 100 -8.42 22.73 -7.31
C ALA A 100 -9.00 23.58 -8.45
N LEU A 101 -8.43 24.77 -8.70
CA LEU A 101 -8.81 25.61 -9.83
C LEU A 101 -8.58 24.89 -11.16
N PHE A 102 -7.44 24.22 -11.31
CA PHE A 102 -7.17 23.40 -12.49
C PHE A 102 -8.25 22.32 -12.67
N LEU A 103 -8.58 21.55 -11.61
CA LEU A 103 -9.63 20.51 -11.69
C LEU A 103 -11.00 21.08 -12.04
N VAL A 104 -11.38 22.22 -11.46
CA VAL A 104 -12.69 22.84 -11.72
C VAL A 104 -12.79 23.30 -13.16
N VAL A 105 -11.75 23.97 -13.68
CA VAL A 105 -11.73 24.49 -15.05
C VAL A 105 -11.54 23.37 -16.07
N ALA A 106 -10.63 22.43 -15.81
CA ALA A 106 -10.32 21.35 -16.74
C ALA A 106 -11.31 20.17 -16.66
N ALA A 107 -12.26 20.17 -15.71
CA ALA A 107 -13.19 19.04 -15.49
C ALA A 107 -13.92 18.58 -16.77
N PRO A 108 -14.52 19.46 -17.61
CA PRO A 108 -15.19 19.00 -18.84
C PRO A 108 -14.18 18.37 -19.81
N TRP A 109 -13.04 19.02 -20.03
CA TRP A 109 -12.02 18.50 -20.92
C TRP A 109 -11.42 17.17 -20.43
N LEU A 110 -11.16 17.04 -19.12
CA LEU A 110 -10.67 15.81 -18.53
C LEU A 110 -11.69 14.67 -18.69
N ALA A 111 -12.97 14.93 -18.44
CA ALA A 111 -14.03 13.93 -18.53
C ALA A 111 -14.20 13.41 -19.96
N GLU A 112 -14.19 14.29 -20.94
CA GLU A 112 -14.42 13.97 -22.35
C GLU A 112 -13.18 13.40 -23.04
N HIS A 113 -12.03 14.09 -22.95
CA HIS A 113 -10.84 13.82 -23.76
C HIS A 113 -9.81 12.92 -23.07
N VAL A 114 -9.75 12.94 -21.72
CA VAL A 114 -8.78 12.13 -20.96
C VAL A 114 -9.41 10.87 -20.43
N LEU A 115 -10.58 10.97 -19.81
CA LEU A 115 -11.23 9.80 -19.21
C LEU A 115 -12.15 9.05 -20.21
N HIS A 116 -12.43 9.63 -21.37
CA HIS A 116 -13.31 9.08 -22.41
C HIS A 116 -14.63 8.53 -21.83
N VAL A 117 -15.23 9.34 -20.94
CA VAL A 117 -16.47 8.96 -20.25
C VAL A 117 -17.63 8.98 -21.25
N SER A 118 -18.52 7.99 -21.16
CA SER A 118 -19.72 7.95 -22.00
C SER A 118 -20.60 9.19 -21.79
N ALA A 119 -21.32 9.62 -22.84
CA ALA A 119 -22.18 10.81 -22.80
C ALA A 119 -23.19 10.80 -21.62
N ALA A 120 -23.69 9.62 -21.26
CA ALA A 120 -24.62 9.46 -20.14
C ALA A 120 -24.00 9.78 -18.76
N LEU A 121 -22.69 9.55 -18.58
CA LEU A 121 -21.98 9.77 -17.31
C LEU A 121 -21.20 11.09 -17.31
N LEU A 122 -21.12 11.82 -18.42
CA LEU A 122 -20.32 13.02 -18.56
C LEU A 122 -20.67 14.10 -17.52
N PRO A 123 -21.95 14.48 -17.29
CA PRO A 123 -22.29 15.48 -16.27
C PRO A 123 -21.91 15.04 -14.86
N THR A 124 -22.02 13.74 -14.59
CA THR A 124 -21.64 13.17 -13.30
C THR A 124 -20.12 13.21 -13.12
N ALA A 125 -19.34 12.87 -14.16
CA ALA A 125 -17.89 12.92 -14.14
C ALA A 125 -17.35 14.32 -13.86
N GLU A 126 -17.91 15.34 -14.54
CA GLU A 126 -17.57 16.74 -14.29
C GLU A 126 -17.86 17.15 -12.84
N THR A 127 -19.03 16.79 -12.32
CA THR A 127 -19.43 17.08 -10.94
C THR A 127 -18.46 16.42 -9.96
N LEU A 128 -18.09 15.15 -10.18
CA LEU A 128 -17.14 14.43 -9.30
C LEU A 128 -15.76 15.08 -9.33
N LEU A 129 -15.24 15.47 -10.50
CA LEU A 129 -13.95 16.15 -10.62
C LEU A 129 -13.97 17.48 -9.87
N ARG A 130 -15.01 18.30 -10.04
CA ARG A 130 -15.16 19.59 -9.34
C ARG A 130 -15.26 19.41 -7.83
N LEU A 131 -16.06 18.46 -7.34
CA LEU A 131 -16.17 18.17 -5.91
C LEU A 131 -14.87 17.61 -5.34
N SER A 132 -14.16 16.75 -6.11
CA SER A 132 -12.88 16.19 -5.69
C SER A 132 -11.79 17.24 -5.52
N ALA A 133 -11.92 18.41 -6.17
CA ALA A 133 -11.03 19.56 -5.97
C ALA A 133 -10.99 20.01 -4.49
N LEU A 134 -12.17 20.08 -3.84
CA LEU A 134 -12.24 20.43 -2.41
C LEU A 134 -11.63 19.33 -1.53
N SER A 135 -11.93 18.07 -1.84
CA SER A 135 -11.34 16.92 -1.12
C SER A 135 -9.81 16.91 -1.18
N LEU A 136 -9.23 17.29 -2.34
CA LEU A 136 -7.80 17.41 -2.55
C LEU A 136 -7.17 18.47 -1.63
N VAL A 137 -7.72 19.67 -1.59
CA VAL A 137 -7.24 20.76 -0.72
C VAL A 137 -7.24 20.32 0.75
N LEU A 138 -8.36 19.75 1.21
CA LEU A 138 -8.49 19.25 2.58
C LEU A 138 -7.49 18.13 2.89
N GLY A 139 -7.26 17.21 1.94
CA GLY A 139 -6.28 16.13 2.07
C GLY A 139 -4.84 16.64 2.20
N LEU A 140 -4.46 17.65 1.43
CA LEU A 140 -3.13 18.27 1.53
C LEU A 140 -2.95 18.98 2.88
N ILE A 141 -3.94 19.71 3.36
CA ILE A 141 -3.90 20.34 4.70
C ILE A 141 -3.81 19.28 5.79
N MET A 142 -4.54 18.17 5.65
CA MET A 142 -4.49 17.05 6.58
C MET A 142 -3.08 16.45 6.72
N SER A 143 -2.26 16.46 5.66
CA SER A 143 -0.87 15.98 5.69
C SER A 143 -0.03 16.71 6.74
N VAL A 144 -0.20 18.05 6.89
CA VAL A 144 0.47 18.81 7.95
C VAL A 144 0.00 18.38 9.33
N GLY A 145 -1.32 18.23 9.47
CA GLY A 145 -1.93 17.85 10.76
C GLY A 145 -1.48 16.47 11.23
N SER A 146 -1.39 15.49 10.32
CA SER A 146 -0.98 14.12 10.64
C SER A 146 0.50 13.98 11.03
N ALA A 147 1.36 14.86 10.52
CA ALA A 147 2.78 14.87 10.86
C ALA A 147 3.04 15.31 12.32
N LEU A 148 2.16 16.13 12.91
CA LEU A 148 2.32 16.65 14.27
C LEU A 148 2.31 15.55 15.36
N PRO A 149 1.29 14.69 15.49
CA PRO A 149 1.32 13.63 16.48
C PRO A 149 2.54 12.70 16.32
N MET A 150 2.92 12.38 15.08
CA MET A 150 4.12 11.54 14.80
C MET A 150 5.39 12.22 15.29
N SER A 151 5.56 13.52 15.05
CA SER A 151 6.73 14.26 15.50
C SER A 151 6.82 14.39 17.03
N PHE A 152 5.69 14.29 17.73
CA PHE A 152 5.60 14.23 19.18
C PHE A 152 5.65 12.80 19.74
N LEU A 153 5.99 11.81 18.92
CA LEU A 153 6.03 10.38 19.27
C LEU A 153 4.68 9.85 19.79
N ARG A 154 3.59 10.55 19.49
CA ARG A 154 2.23 10.15 19.84
C ARG A 154 1.64 9.31 18.70
N TYR A 155 2.31 8.18 18.43
CA TYR A 155 1.86 7.22 17.42
C TYR A 155 0.49 6.63 17.72
N ASP A 156 0.10 6.58 19.00
CA ASP A 156 -1.23 6.18 19.45
C ASP A 156 -2.33 7.06 18.83
N ILE A 157 -2.16 8.38 18.87
CA ILE A 157 -3.10 9.33 18.28
C ILE A 157 -3.09 9.23 16.75
N ALA A 158 -1.89 9.21 16.15
CA ALA A 158 -1.75 9.12 14.71
C ALA A 158 -2.39 7.84 14.16
N ALA A 159 -2.08 6.67 14.73
CA ALA A 159 -2.63 5.38 14.32
C ALA A 159 -4.14 5.30 14.55
N GLY A 160 -4.64 5.84 15.68
CA GLY A 160 -6.08 5.88 15.97
C GLY A 160 -6.87 6.68 14.94
N ILE A 161 -6.44 7.91 14.63
CA ILE A 161 -7.12 8.77 13.64
C ILE A 161 -6.99 8.16 12.23
N THR A 162 -5.80 7.74 11.82
CA THR A 162 -5.58 7.15 10.50
C THR A 162 -6.36 5.84 10.32
N GLY A 163 -6.38 4.98 11.34
CA GLY A 163 -7.14 3.73 11.31
C GLY A 163 -8.65 3.95 11.23
N ALA A 164 -9.18 4.90 12.02
CA ALA A 164 -10.58 5.30 11.96
C ALA A 164 -10.96 5.87 10.58
N LEU A 165 -10.13 6.76 10.02
CA LEU A 165 -10.33 7.31 8.68
C LEU A 165 -10.27 6.25 7.59
N SER A 166 -9.30 5.34 7.67
CA SER A 166 -9.17 4.26 6.69
C SER A 166 -10.37 3.32 6.73
N THR A 167 -10.89 3.02 7.92
CA THR A 167 -12.09 2.20 8.09
C THR A 167 -13.33 2.96 7.60
N ALA A 168 -13.49 4.22 7.99
CA ALA A 168 -14.58 5.08 7.53
C ALA A 168 -14.56 5.26 6.01
N GLY A 169 -13.37 5.31 5.40
CA GLY A 169 -13.18 5.38 3.95
C GLY A 169 -13.72 4.17 3.17
N TRP A 170 -13.97 3.04 3.81
CA TRP A 170 -14.64 1.87 3.23
C TRP A 170 -16.10 1.77 3.66
N VAL A 171 -16.37 1.90 4.96
CA VAL A 171 -17.73 1.74 5.53
C VAL A 171 -18.64 2.87 5.10
N GLY A 172 -18.17 4.12 5.14
CA GLY A 172 -18.97 5.29 4.78
C GLY A 172 -19.49 5.26 3.35
N PRO A 173 -18.64 5.06 2.32
CA PRO A 173 -19.10 4.86 0.95
C PRO A 173 -20.12 3.74 0.79
N ALA A 174 -19.92 2.59 1.46
CA ALA A 174 -20.89 1.49 1.40
C ALA A 174 -22.25 1.90 1.99
N VAL A 175 -22.25 2.60 3.13
CA VAL A 175 -23.49 3.14 3.73
C VAL A 175 -24.16 4.16 2.82
N VAL A 176 -23.39 5.08 2.21
CA VAL A 176 -23.91 6.08 1.25
C VAL A 176 -24.60 5.41 0.07
N VAL A 177 -24.02 4.32 -0.46
CA VAL A 177 -24.62 3.55 -1.56
C VAL A 177 -25.90 2.85 -1.10
N LEU A 178 -25.91 2.24 0.09
CA LEU A 178 -27.12 1.60 0.64
C LEU A 178 -28.26 2.60 0.89
N LEU A 179 -27.92 3.86 1.19
CA LEU A 179 -28.90 4.97 1.31
C LEU A 179 -29.36 5.53 -0.06
N GLY A 180 -28.85 5.05 -1.18
CA GLY A 180 -29.24 5.45 -2.52
C GLY A 180 -28.62 6.76 -3.04
N HIS A 181 -27.63 7.33 -2.37
CA HIS A 181 -27.03 8.61 -2.77
C HIS A 181 -26.00 8.52 -3.90
N GLY A 182 -25.72 7.33 -4.42
CA GLY A 182 -24.84 7.12 -5.57
C GLY A 182 -23.39 7.61 -5.37
N ILE A 183 -22.67 7.79 -6.50
CA ILE A 183 -21.24 8.14 -6.47
C ILE A 183 -20.97 9.58 -6.02
N VAL A 184 -21.90 10.51 -6.28
CA VAL A 184 -21.77 11.90 -5.81
C VAL A 184 -21.80 11.96 -4.28
N GLY A 185 -22.71 11.20 -3.65
CA GLY A 185 -22.76 11.08 -2.19
C GLY A 185 -21.46 10.54 -1.59
N ILE A 186 -20.78 9.63 -2.27
CA ILE A 186 -19.47 9.10 -1.83
C ILE A 186 -18.43 10.22 -1.80
N VAL A 187 -18.34 11.05 -2.84
CA VAL A 187 -17.37 12.15 -2.87
C VAL A 187 -17.71 13.21 -1.81
N CYS A 188 -18.98 13.52 -1.59
CA CYS A 188 -19.43 14.37 -0.49
C CYS A 188 -19.01 13.78 0.87
N PHE A 189 -19.17 12.48 1.07
CA PHE A 189 -18.71 11.80 2.27
C PHE A 189 -17.17 11.94 2.47
N TYR A 190 -16.37 11.80 1.41
CA TYR A 190 -14.92 12.00 1.50
C TYR A 190 -14.57 13.46 1.86
N ILE A 191 -15.28 14.44 1.33
CA ILE A 191 -15.08 15.86 1.68
C ILE A 191 -15.33 16.07 3.18
N VAL A 192 -16.47 15.60 3.69
CA VAL A 192 -16.82 15.71 5.11
C VAL A 192 -15.82 14.97 6.00
N SER A 193 -15.45 13.74 5.64
CA SER A 193 -14.44 12.95 6.35
C SER A 193 -13.08 13.65 6.40
N ASN A 194 -12.60 14.19 5.28
CA ASN A 194 -11.33 14.90 5.22
C ASN A 194 -11.39 16.21 6.00
N ALA A 195 -12.52 16.92 6.00
CA ALA A 195 -12.72 18.14 6.79
C ALA A 195 -12.68 17.84 8.30
N LEU A 196 -13.42 16.82 8.75
CA LEU A 196 -13.44 16.39 10.15
C LEU A 196 -12.04 15.92 10.61
N ALA A 197 -11.35 15.14 9.79
CA ALA A 197 -10.00 14.68 10.09
C ALA A 197 -9.01 15.84 10.18
N SER A 198 -9.08 16.79 9.24
CA SER A 198 -8.24 17.98 9.25
C SER A 198 -8.48 18.81 10.50
N ALA A 199 -9.75 19.02 10.88
CA ALA A 199 -10.13 19.74 12.10
C ALA A 199 -9.60 19.02 13.35
N LEU A 200 -9.73 17.69 13.42
CA LEU A 200 -9.24 16.90 14.54
C LEU A 200 -7.72 16.96 14.67
N TYR A 201 -7.00 16.79 13.56
CA TYR A 201 -5.53 16.90 13.56
C TYR A 201 -5.06 18.31 13.92
N LEU A 202 -5.71 19.36 13.43
CA LEU A 202 -5.39 20.74 13.80
C LEU A 202 -5.66 21.01 15.29
N TYR A 203 -6.74 20.47 15.83
CA TYR A 203 -7.04 20.55 17.26
C TYR A 203 -5.97 19.87 18.12
N VAL A 204 -5.63 18.62 17.78
CA VAL A 204 -4.54 17.87 18.45
C VAL A 204 -3.21 18.60 18.31
N GLY A 205 -2.89 19.05 17.09
CA GLY A 205 -1.66 19.80 16.81
C GLY A 205 -1.54 21.06 17.64
N ARG A 206 -2.62 21.86 17.76
CA ARG A 206 -2.65 23.05 18.62
C ARG A 206 -2.39 22.73 20.08
N ARG A 207 -2.92 21.61 20.60
CA ARG A 207 -2.65 21.17 21.98
C ARG A 207 -1.18 20.77 22.17
N LEU A 208 -0.60 20.01 21.24
CA LEU A 208 0.78 19.57 21.30
C LEU A 208 1.76 20.75 21.21
N LEU A 209 1.47 21.75 20.37
CA LEU A 209 2.34 22.93 20.20
C LEU A 209 2.28 23.91 21.37
N ARG A 210 1.34 23.77 22.31
CA ARG A 210 1.30 24.62 23.52
C ARG A 210 2.48 24.40 24.48
N SER A 211 3.09 23.22 24.43
CA SER A 211 4.23 22.84 25.29
C SER A 211 5.58 23.26 24.73
N VAL A 212 5.63 23.91 23.55
CA VAL A 212 6.88 24.23 22.86
C VAL A 212 7.27 25.69 23.07
N GLN A 213 8.54 25.95 23.44
CA GLN A 213 9.09 27.30 23.55
C GLN A 213 9.17 27.97 22.17
N ARG A 214 8.42 29.06 21.98
CA ARG A 214 8.21 29.63 20.63
C ARG A 214 9.35 30.44 20.07
N ASP A 215 10.25 30.93 20.91
CA ASP A 215 11.29 31.89 20.53
C ASP A 215 12.69 31.30 20.37
N ALA A 216 12.86 30.01 20.73
CA ALA A 216 14.16 29.32 20.64
C ALA A 216 14.41 28.74 19.24
N GLY A 217 15.66 28.85 18.77
CA GLY A 217 16.17 28.18 17.58
C GLY A 217 16.34 29.07 16.33
N PRO A 218 16.87 28.50 15.25
CA PRO A 218 17.22 29.21 14.01
C PRO A 218 16.00 29.73 13.26
N ALA A 219 16.21 30.77 12.44
CA ALA A 219 15.17 31.34 11.61
C ALA A 219 14.92 30.45 10.35
N TRP A 220 13.73 30.62 9.70
CA TRP A 220 13.38 29.89 8.48
C TRP A 220 14.42 30.01 7.37
N ARG A 221 15.03 31.20 7.21
CA ARG A 221 16.07 31.45 6.20
C ARG A 221 17.24 30.49 6.29
N ASP A 222 17.61 30.08 7.52
CA ASP A 222 18.78 29.25 7.80
C ASP A 222 18.52 27.78 7.56
N ILE A 223 17.26 27.35 7.69
CA ILE A 223 16.85 25.94 7.61
C ILE A 223 16.15 25.58 6.30
N ARG A 224 15.57 26.56 5.59
CA ARG A 224 14.72 26.32 4.40
C ARG A 224 15.39 25.43 3.34
N ARG A 225 16.68 25.67 3.06
CA ARG A 225 17.43 24.90 2.06
C ARG A 225 17.51 23.43 2.44
N LYS A 226 17.78 23.13 3.70
CA LYS A 226 17.89 21.74 4.21
C LYS A 226 16.53 21.03 4.10
N VAL A 227 15.45 21.70 4.49
CA VAL A 227 14.08 21.15 4.45
C VAL A 227 13.67 20.89 3.00
N LEU A 228 13.83 21.86 2.10
CA LEU A 228 13.43 21.76 0.68
C LEU A 228 14.26 20.71 -0.07
N THR A 229 15.58 20.65 0.16
CA THR A 229 16.44 19.63 -0.47
C THR A 229 16.02 18.22 -0.05
N PHE A 230 15.75 18.02 1.23
CA PHE A 230 15.30 16.72 1.71
C PHE A 230 13.92 16.35 1.16
N SER A 231 12.96 17.30 1.15
CA SER A 231 11.63 17.08 0.56
C SER A 231 11.74 16.69 -0.91
N GLY A 232 12.55 17.38 -1.70
CA GLY A 232 12.77 17.06 -3.11
C GLY A 232 13.33 15.65 -3.34
N LEU A 233 14.27 15.21 -2.52
CA LEU A 233 14.81 13.84 -2.59
C LEU A 233 13.72 12.79 -2.28
N VAL A 234 12.88 13.03 -1.28
CA VAL A 234 11.75 12.14 -0.96
C VAL A 234 10.71 12.14 -2.06
N ALA A 235 10.43 13.32 -2.67
CA ALA A 235 9.49 13.45 -3.78
C ALA A 235 9.90 12.60 -4.99
N VAL A 236 11.18 12.65 -5.40
CA VAL A 236 11.69 11.86 -6.53
C VAL A 236 11.43 10.36 -6.31
N ASN A 237 11.60 9.88 -5.08
CA ASN A 237 11.34 8.47 -4.75
C ASN A 237 9.84 8.11 -4.87
N GLY A 238 8.93 9.02 -4.47
CA GLY A 238 7.48 8.81 -4.53
C GLY A 238 6.87 8.93 -5.93
N ILE A 239 7.47 9.74 -6.80
CA ILE A 239 6.95 10.03 -8.15
C ILE A 239 6.81 8.75 -8.97
N GLY A 240 7.85 7.93 -9.05
CA GLY A 240 7.85 6.71 -9.88
C GLY A 240 6.72 5.74 -9.52
N SER A 241 6.51 5.48 -8.25
CA SER A 241 5.46 4.57 -7.78
C SER A 241 4.05 5.13 -8.01
N THR A 242 3.86 6.44 -7.78
CA THR A 242 2.57 7.10 -8.03
C THR A 242 2.24 7.13 -9.51
N LEU A 243 3.21 7.50 -10.37
CA LEU A 243 3.04 7.46 -11.82
C LEU A 243 2.63 6.07 -12.29
N ALA A 244 3.35 5.02 -11.93
CA ALA A 244 3.02 3.66 -12.34
C ALA A 244 1.60 3.25 -11.89
N THR A 245 1.25 3.52 -10.64
CA THR A 245 -0.05 3.09 -10.07
C THR A 245 -1.23 3.84 -10.69
N GLN A 246 -1.12 5.15 -10.85
CA GLN A 246 -2.23 5.95 -11.38
C GLN A 246 -2.33 5.83 -12.90
N THR A 247 -1.20 5.74 -13.62
CA THR A 247 -1.19 5.54 -15.07
C THR A 247 -1.91 4.26 -15.47
N ASN A 248 -1.71 3.16 -14.76
CA ASN A 248 -2.38 1.89 -15.07
C ASN A 248 -3.91 2.02 -15.05
N ARG A 249 -4.44 2.76 -14.06
CA ARG A 249 -5.89 3.01 -13.95
C ARG A 249 -6.40 3.92 -15.07
N LEU A 250 -5.69 5.03 -15.34
CA LEU A 250 -6.09 5.98 -16.37
C LEU A 250 -5.98 5.37 -17.77
N MET A 251 -4.90 4.63 -18.06
CA MET A 251 -4.75 3.98 -19.36
C MET A 251 -5.89 3.01 -19.65
N LEU A 252 -6.34 2.25 -18.65
CA LEU A 252 -7.52 1.40 -18.81
C LEU A 252 -8.80 2.19 -19.07
N GLY A 253 -8.99 3.31 -18.37
CA GLY A 253 -10.11 4.20 -18.67
C GLY A 253 -10.11 4.70 -20.11
N VAL A 254 -8.95 5.15 -20.58
CA VAL A 254 -8.73 5.67 -21.94
C VAL A 254 -8.93 4.58 -23.01
N THR A 255 -8.36 3.39 -22.79
CA THR A 255 -8.33 2.34 -23.84
C THR A 255 -9.56 1.42 -23.82
N ASN A 256 -10.17 1.20 -22.66
CA ASN A 256 -11.19 0.17 -22.46
C ASN A 256 -12.47 0.66 -21.74
N GLY A 257 -12.54 1.97 -21.45
CA GLY A 257 -13.69 2.58 -20.79
C GLY A 257 -13.71 2.45 -19.27
N THR A 258 -14.68 3.12 -18.64
CA THR A 258 -14.82 3.24 -17.18
C THR A 258 -14.94 1.90 -16.47
N ALA A 259 -15.74 0.99 -16.97
CA ALA A 259 -15.93 -0.34 -16.38
C ALA A 259 -14.63 -1.15 -16.28
N ALA A 260 -13.70 -0.97 -17.24
CA ALA A 260 -12.42 -1.67 -17.20
C ALA A 260 -11.56 -1.25 -16.00
N ALA A 261 -11.60 0.03 -15.61
CA ALA A 261 -10.94 0.51 -14.40
C ALA A 261 -11.52 -0.15 -13.14
N ALA A 262 -12.82 -0.43 -13.10
CA ALA A 262 -13.46 -1.16 -12.00
C ALA A 262 -12.99 -2.62 -11.94
N TYR A 263 -12.98 -3.32 -13.09
CA TYR A 263 -12.53 -4.71 -13.17
C TYR A 263 -11.03 -4.88 -12.83
N TYR A 264 -10.23 -3.84 -13.02
CA TYR A 264 -8.84 -3.78 -12.61
C TYR A 264 -8.67 -3.50 -11.10
N GLN A 265 -9.44 -2.52 -10.58
CA GLN A 265 -9.27 -2.01 -9.23
C GLN A 265 -9.56 -3.04 -8.15
N VAL A 266 -10.61 -3.86 -8.32
CA VAL A 266 -10.99 -4.86 -7.31
C VAL A 266 -9.93 -5.95 -7.17
N PRO A 267 -9.43 -6.61 -8.24
CA PRO A 267 -8.28 -7.51 -8.15
C PRO A 267 -7.01 -6.88 -7.59
N ASN A 268 -6.67 -5.67 -8.04
CA ASN A 268 -5.50 -4.94 -7.57
C ASN A 268 -5.55 -4.62 -6.07
N MET A 269 -6.73 -4.33 -5.54
CA MET A 269 -6.93 -4.08 -4.11
C MET A 269 -6.61 -5.31 -3.26
N LEU A 270 -7.08 -6.50 -3.68
CA LEU A 270 -6.76 -7.76 -3.00
C LEU A 270 -5.25 -8.00 -2.94
N ALA A 271 -4.57 -7.85 -4.08
CA ALA A 271 -3.12 -7.98 -4.18
C ALA A 271 -2.38 -6.98 -3.30
N SER A 272 -2.77 -5.71 -3.36
CA SER A 272 -2.14 -4.64 -2.60
C SER A 272 -2.29 -4.81 -1.08
N ASN A 273 -3.40 -5.37 -0.60
CA ASN A 273 -3.61 -5.60 0.83
C ASN A 273 -2.66 -6.67 1.37
N ILE A 274 -2.41 -7.76 0.62
CA ILE A 274 -1.44 -8.79 0.99
C ILE A 274 -0.02 -8.19 1.03
N GLN A 275 0.34 -7.45 -0.01
CA GLN A 275 1.64 -6.79 -0.09
C GLN A 275 1.91 -5.89 1.11
N ARG A 276 0.94 -5.07 1.47
CA ARG A 276 1.05 -4.15 2.62
C ARG A 276 1.23 -4.90 3.93
N LEU A 277 0.46 -5.96 4.17
CA LEU A 277 0.58 -6.77 5.38
C LEU A 277 2.00 -7.35 5.53
N LEU A 278 2.52 -7.94 4.46
CA LEU A 278 3.86 -8.53 4.46
C LEU A 278 4.97 -7.46 4.55
N SER A 279 4.76 -6.28 3.97
CA SER A 279 5.68 -5.15 4.10
C SER A 279 5.80 -4.69 5.55
N VAL A 280 4.70 -4.61 6.30
CA VAL A 280 4.73 -4.27 7.74
C VAL A 280 5.55 -5.27 8.54
N ILE A 281 5.39 -6.57 8.25
CA ILE A 281 6.19 -7.63 8.89
C ILE A 281 7.69 -7.47 8.52
N ALA A 282 7.98 -7.20 7.26
CA ALA A 282 9.34 -7.08 6.76
C ALA A 282 10.08 -5.80 7.27
N GLN A 283 9.35 -4.74 7.67
CA GLN A 283 9.95 -3.50 8.18
C GLN A 283 10.85 -3.71 9.41
N VAL A 284 10.60 -4.75 10.21
CA VAL A 284 11.42 -5.11 11.38
C VAL A 284 12.86 -5.47 10.98
N LEU A 285 13.07 -5.89 9.73
CA LEU A 285 14.40 -6.25 9.22
C LEU A 285 15.33 -5.04 9.14
N PHE A 286 14.81 -3.83 8.93
CA PHE A 286 15.62 -2.63 8.81
C PHE A 286 16.42 -2.32 10.09
N PRO A 287 15.81 -2.12 11.28
CA PRO A 287 16.58 -1.85 12.50
C PRO A 287 17.44 -3.05 12.93
N THR A 288 16.95 -4.28 12.73
CA THR A 288 17.70 -5.50 13.08
C THR A 288 18.96 -5.63 12.21
N GLY A 289 18.83 -5.41 10.90
CA GLY A 289 19.95 -5.42 9.96
C GLY A 289 20.98 -4.33 10.28
N THR A 290 20.52 -3.12 10.60
CA THR A 290 21.40 -2.01 11.01
C THR A 290 22.19 -2.35 12.27
N ALA A 291 21.56 -2.98 13.27
CA ALA A 291 22.22 -3.39 14.50
C ALA A 291 23.30 -4.47 14.27
N LEU A 292 23.05 -5.44 13.37
CA LEU A 292 24.03 -6.46 13.01
C LEU A 292 25.22 -5.87 12.26
N ILE A 293 24.97 -4.96 11.31
CA ILE A 293 26.04 -4.25 10.57
C ILE A 293 26.90 -3.43 11.54
N ALA A 294 26.28 -2.71 12.48
CA ALA A 294 27.02 -1.93 13.48
C ALA A 294 27.93 -2.78 14.38
N ARG A 295 27.60 -4.07 14.55
CA ARG A 295 28.42 -5.05 15.32
C ARG A 295 29.41 -5.81 14.43
N ASN A 296 29.46 -5.54 13.12
CA ASN A 296 30.21 -6.29 12.12
C ASN A 296 29.85 -7.80 12.06
N ASP A 297 28.61 -8.13 12.47
CA ASP A 297 28.07 -9.49 12.44
C ASP A 297 27.43 -9.77 11.06
N TYR A 298 28.25 -9.99 10.07
CA TYR A 298 27.80 -10.27 8.70
C TYR A 298 27.22 -11.69 8.56
N ASP A 299 27.64 -12.63 9.40
CA ASP A 299 27.08 -13.99 9.40
C ASP A 299 25.65 -13.98 9.97
N GLY A 300 25.42 -13.24 11.04
CA GLY A 300 24.09 -12.97 11.55
C GLY A 300 23.19 -12.24 10.53
N LEU A 301 23.76 -11.28 9.76
CA LEU A 301 23.04 -10.60 8.69
C LEU A 301 22.62 -11.55 7.55
N ARG A 302 23.51 -12.44 7.10
CA ARG A 302 23.23 -13.46 6.09
C ARG A 302 22.20 -14.48 6.56
N ALA A 303 22.29 -14.88 7.84
CA ALA A 303 21.30 -15.77 8.45
C ALA A 303 19.91 -15.10 8.57
N LEU A 304 19.87 -13.83 8.97
CA LEU A 304 18.65 -13.03 9.01
C LEU A 304 18.03 -12.92 7.61
N TYR A 305 18.84 -12.62 6.60
CA TYR A 305 18.41 -12.51 5.21
C TYR A 305 17.78 -13.81 4.69
N THR A 306 18.50 -14.90 4.76
CA THR A 306 18.05 -16.19 4.21
C THR A 306 16.79 -16.70 4.91
N ARG A 307 16.72 -16.51 6.23
CA ARG A 307 15.56 -16.90 7.02
C ARG A 307 14.33 -16.04 6.71
N SER A 308 14.48 -14.72 6.72
CA SER A 308 13.35 -13.80 6.46
C SER A 308 12.85 -13.91 5.01
N SER A 309 13.75 -14.01 4.02
CA SER A 309 13.38 -14.26 2.62
C SER A 309 12.55 -15.53 2.46
N ARG A 310 12.98 -16.61 3.10
CA ARG A 310 12.28 -17.91 3.05
C ARG A 310 10.90 -17.82 3.68
N LEU A 311 10.77 -17.26 4.90
CA LEU A 311 9.50 -17.18 5.61
C LEU A 311 8.52 -16.21 4.94
N LEU A 312 8.98 -15.02 4.52
CA LEU A 312 8.14 -14.06 3.81
C LEU A 312 7.65 -14.62 2.49
N PHE A 313 8.52 -15.31 1.74
CA PHE A 313 8.14 -15.94 0.47
C PHE A 313 7.18 -17.10 0.68
N LEU A 314 7.38 -17.93 1.71
CA LEU A 314 6.48 -19.03 2.05
C LEU A 314 5.05 -18.53 2.34
N LEU A 315 4.91 -17.53 3.20
CA LEU A 315 3.62 -16.96 3.54
C LEU A 315 2.94 -16.32 2.32
N ASN A 316 3.71 -15.55 1.56
CA ASN A 316 3.20 -14.88 0.38
C ASN A 316 2.80 -15.85 -0.74
N ALA A 317 3.69 -16.78 -1.10
CA ALA A 317 3.46 -17.70 -2.21
C ALA A 317 2.26 -18.61 -1.93
N SER A 318 2.11 -19.08 -0.69
CA SER A 318 0.94 -19.90 -0.29
C SER A 318 -0.36 -19.12 -0.38
N ALA A 319 -0.40 -17.88 0.11
CA ALA A 319 -1.59 -17.03 0.03
C ALA A 319 -1.89 -16.61 -1.42
N ALA A 320 -0.86 -16.16 -2.16
CA ALA A 320 -1.01 -15.71 -3.54
C ALA A 320 -1.46 -16.85 -4.46
N MET A 321 -0.88 -18.04 -4.29
CA MET A 321 -1.29 -19.24 -5.02
C MET A 321 -2.75 -19.59 -4.76
N ALA A 322 -3.17 -19.61 -3.50
CA ALA A 322 -4.56 -19.93 -3.15
C ALA A 322 -5.54 -18.94 -3.79
N ILE A 323 -5.25 -17.63 -3.73
CA ILE A 323 -6.08 -16.60 -4.36
C ILE A 323 -6.05 -16.71 -5.88
N ALA A 324 -4.90 -16.99 -6.51
CA ALA A 324 -4.80 -17.15 -7.96
C ALA A 324 -5.62 -18.33 -8.46
N VAL A 325 -5.51 -19.48 -7.80
CA VAL A 325 -6.25 -20.69 -8.20
C VAL A 325 -7.75 -20.49 -8.10
N PHE A 326 -8.21 -19.84 -7.03
CA PHE A 326 -9.63 -19.56 -6.80
C PHE A 326 -10.08 -18.18 -7.29
N ALA A 327 -9.30 -17.50 -8.15
CA ALA A 327 -9.60 -16.15 -8.61
C ALA A 327 -11.00 -16.02 -9.24
N LYS A 328 -11.38 -16.98 -10.09
CA LYS A 328 -12.69 -16.98 -10.77
C LYS A 328 -13.84 -17.21 -9.77
N PRO A 329 -13.91 -18.30 -8.99
CA PRO A 329 -14.99 -18.50 -8.01
C PRO A 329 -15.00 -17.40 -6.93
N LEU A 330 -13.82 -16.92 -6.48
CA LEU A 330 -13.76 -15.82 -5.53
C LEU A 330 -14.46 -14.58 -6.06
N LEU A 331 -14.11 -14.08 -7.23
CA LEU A 331 -14.74 -12.88 -7.82
C LEU A 331 -16.21 -13.11 -8.14
N GLN A 332 -16.59 -14.31 -8.55
CA GLN A 332 -17.97 -14.68 -8.87
C GLN A 332 -18.89 -14.55 -7.65
N TYR A 333 -18.52 -15.15 -6.55
CA TYR A 333 -19.37 -15.19 -5.35
C TYR A 333 -19.19 -13.97 -4.46
N TRP A 334 -18.01 -13.39 -4.47
CA TRP A 334 -17.73 -12.20 -3.66
C TRP A 334 -18.29 -10.92 -4.29
N VAL A 335 -18.08 -10.70 -5.59
CA VAL A 335 -18.51 -9.48 -6.28
C VAL A 335 -19.66 -9.76 -7.26
N SER A 336 -19.36 -10.34 -8.43
CA SER A 336 -20.36 -10.74 -9.42
C SER A 336 -19.76 -11.62 -10.52
N PRO A 337 -20.60 -12.34 -11.32
CA PRO A 337 -20.14 -13.13 -12.45
C PRO A 337 -19.39 -12.32 -13.52
N GLN A 338 -19.72 -11.04 -13.70
CA GLN A 338 -19.04 -10.15 -14.64
C GLN A 338 -17.59 -9.90 -14.21
N TYR A 339 -17.34 -9.71 -12.91
CA TYR A 339 -15.99 -9.56 -12.36
C TYR A 339 -15.19 -10.86 -12.46
N ALA A 340 -15.84 -12.02 -12.34
CA ALA A 340 -15.19 -13.30 -12.57
C ALA A 340 -14.71 -13.47 -14.01
N GLN A 341 -15.52 -13.05 -14.98
CA GLN A 341 -15.17 -13.16 -16.41
C GLN A 341 -14.07 -12.18 -16.83
N LYS A 342 -14.15 -10.93 -16.38
CA LYS A 342 -13.27 -9.84 -16.87
C LYS A 342 -12.07 -9.58 -15.97
N GLY A 343 -12.12 -9.97 -14.68
CA GLY A 343 -11.10 -9.67 -13.68
C GLY A 343 -10.27 -10.85 -13.17
N SER A 344 -10.68 -12.10 -13.41
CA SER A 344 -9.99 -13.27 -12.83
C SER A 344 -8.56 -13.42 -13.33
N LEU A 345 -8.32 -13.29 -14.64
CA LEU A 345 -6.97 -13.35 -15.19
C LEU A 345 -6.09 -12.20 -14.67
N ALA A 346 -6.65 -11.01 -14.50
CA ALA A 346 -5.92 -9.91 -13.90
C ALA A 346 -5.56 -10.20 -12.43
N LEU A 347 -6.46 -10.83 -11.66
CA LEU A 347 -6.16 -11.25 -10.30
C LEU A 347 -5.05 -12.29 -10.25
N GLU A 348 -5.06 -13.29 -11.14
CA GLU A 348 -3.99 -14.27 -11.27
C GLU A 348 -2.64 -13.59 -11.55
N LEU A 349 -2.60 -12.67 -12.53
CA LEU A 349 -1.39 -11.92 -12.87
C LEU A 349 -0.90 -11.02 -11.72
N PHE A 350 -1.81 -10.39 -10.98
CA PHE A 350 -1.46 -9.64 -9.78
C PHE A 350 -0.86 -10.53 -8.70
N MET A 351 -1.39 -11.74 -8.48
CA MET A 351 -0.83 -12.67 -7.51
C MET A 351 0.57 -13.14 -7.92
N MET A 352 0.80 -13.40 -9.20
CA MET A 352 2.15 -13.70 -9.73
C MET A 352 3.11 -12.51 -9.50
N THR A 353 2.66 -11.31 -9.81
CA THR A 353 3.44 -10.07 -9.57
C THR A 353 3.80 -9.93 -8.09
N GLN A 354 2.86 -10.20 -7.19
CA GLN A 354 3.09 -10.15 -5.74
C GLN A 354 4.09 -11.19 -5.26
N MET A 355 4.08 -12.40 -5.81
CA MET A 355 5.07 -13.41 -5.48
C MET A 355 6.49 -12.91 -5.75
N ILE A 356 6.68 -12.22 -6.88
CA ILE A 356 7.97 -11.65 -7.27
C ILE A 356 8.34 -10.47 -6.34
N TYR A 357 7.42 -9.54 -6.09
CA TYR A 357 7.72 -8.37 -5.27
C TYR A 357 8.07 -8.71 -3.82
N VAL A 358 7.34 -9.63 -3.19
CA VAL A 358 7.59 -9.98 -1.79
C VAL A 358 8.93 -10.70 -1.61
N ALA A 359 9.41 -11.42 -2.64
CA ALA A 359 10.77 -11.97 -2.63
C ALA A 359 11.85 -10.89 -2.46
N SER A 360 11.60 -9.65 -2.90
CA SER A 360 12.55 -8.54 -2.75
C SER A 360 12.48 -7.80 -1.40
N PHE A 361 11.51 -8.07 -0.54
CA PHE A 361 11.33 -7.28 0.69
C PHE A 361 12.51 -7.40 1.65
N ALA A 362 12.98 -8.62 1.93
CA ALA A 362 14.15 -8.81 2.79
C ALA A 362 15.38 -8.12 2.20
N VAL A 363 15.62 -8.29 0.91
CA VAL A 363 16.71 -7.64 0.16
C VAL A 363 16.61 -6.12 0.24
N GLY A 364 15.44 -5.57 0.01
CA GLY A 364 15.19 -4.13 0.02
C GLY A 364 15.46 -3.49 1.38
N PHE A 365 14.92 -4.07 2.47
CA PHE A 365 15.12 -3.53 3.81
C PHE A 365 16.58 -3.67 4.28
N LEU A 366 17.25 -4.77 3.95
CA LEU A 366 18.66 -4.95 4.32
C LEU A 366 19.60 -4.07 3.49
N SER A 367 19.27 -3.78 2.22
CA SER A 367 19.99 -2.77 1.42
C SER A 367 19.90 -1.38 2.03
N TRP A 368 18.75 -1.02 2.58
CA TRP A 368 18.59 0.24 3.33
C TRP A 368 19.43 0.23 4.61
N SER A 369 19.45 -0.89 5.33
CA SER A 369 20.31 -1.06 6.53
C SER A 369 21.78 -0.86 6.19
N ALA A 370 22.23 -1.30 5.02
CA ALA A 370 23.58 -1.13 4.51
C ALA A 370 23.85 0.27 3.90
N ALA A 371 22.93 1.22 4.06
CA ALA A 371 23.00 2.58 3.49
C ALA A 371 23.09 2.61 1.95
N LYS A 372 22.65 1.55 1.25
CA LYS A 372 22.65 1.42 -0.22
C LYS A 372 21.29 1.75 -0.85
N ALA A 373 20.60 2.78 -0.33
CA ALA A 373 19.28 3.20 -0.78
C ALA A 373 19.20 3.52 -2.29
N GLY A 374 20.31 3.98 -2.88
CA GLY A 374 20.39 4.27 -4.33
C GLY A 374 20.13 3.05 -5.21
N VAL A 375 20.53 1.85 -4.77
CA VAL A 375 20.29 0.60 -5.50
C VAL A 375 18.77 0.34 -5.57
N ASN A 376 18.08 0.47 -4.44
CA ASN A 376 16.61 0.31 -4.39
C ASN A 376 15.90 1.29 -5.33
N LEU A 377 16.35 2.57 -5.34
CA LEU A 377 15.80 3.59 -6.23
C LEU A 377 15.98 3.25 -7.70
N THR A 378 17.18 2.83 -8.10
CA THR A 378 17.47 2.44 -9.50
C THR A 378 16.54 1.32 -9.98
N PHE A 379 16.42 0.24 -9.20
CA PHE A 379 15.55 -0.87 -9.56
C PHE A 379 14.06 -0.50 -9.51
N ALA A 380 13.63 0.37 -8.59
CA ALA A 380 12.27 0.89 -8.56
C ALA A 380 11.95 1.73 -9.81
N LEU A 381 12.86 2.57 -10.26
CA LEU A 381 12.70 3.36 -11.48
C LEU A 381 12.68 2.48 -12.75
N LEU A 382 13.54 1.48 -12.84
CA LEU A 382 13.53 0.51 -13.94
C LEU A 382 12.20 -0.26 -14.00
N ASN A 383 11.74 -0.75 -12.87
CA ASN A 383 10.45 -1.42 -12.75
C ASN A 383 9.30 -0.52 -13.22
N SER A 384 9.22 0.71 -12.69
CA SER A 384 8.19 1.67 -13.07
C SER A 384 8.29 2.08 -14.53
N GLY A 385 9.50 2.26 -15.06
CA GLY A 385 9.74 2.59 -16.46
C GLY A 385 9.26 1.50 -17.41
N ILE A 386 9.59 0.23 -17.13
CA ILE A 386 9.11 -0.91 -17.94
C ILE A 386 7.58 -1.00 -17.87
N ASN A 387 6.98 -0.86 -16.68
CA ASN A 387 5.53 -0.85 -16.53
C ASN A 387 4.88 0.26 -17.37
N LEU A 388 5.40 1.50 -17.29
CA LEU A 388 4.86 2.63 -18.03
C LEU A 388 5.00 2.47 -19.56
N LEU A 389 6.06 1.87 -20.04
CA LEU A 389 6.23 1.58 -21.47
C LEU A 389 5.30 0.45 -21.94
N ALA A 390 5.07 -0.55 -21.09
CA ALA A 390 4.28 -1.72 -21.42
C ALA A 390 2.75 -1.50 -21.28
N ILE A 391 2.31 -0.54 -20.45
CA ILE A 391 0.89 -0.40 -20.10
C ILE A 391 0.00 -0.11 -21.31
N TYR A 392 0.38 0.83 -22.17
CA TYR A 392 -0.43 1.22 -23.32
C TYR A 392 -0.58 0.06 -24.33
N PRO A 393 0.50 -0.57 -24.86
CA PRO A 393 0.37 -1.64 -25.85
C PRO A 393 -0.31 -2.90 -25.28
N LEU A 394 -0.14 -3.20 -23.98
CA LEU A 394 -0.80 -4.35 -23.39
C LEU A 394 -2.25 -4.08 -23.01
N ALA A 395 -2.58 -2.92 -22.47
CA ALA A 395 -3.94 -2.58 -22.11
C ALA A 395 -4.83 -2.44 -23.37
N SER A 396 -4.33 -1.84 -24.45
CA SER A 396 -5.07 -1.72 -25.72
C SER A 396 -5.38 -3.07 -26.37
N ARG A 397 -4.48 -4.06 -26.26
CA ARG A 397 -4.66 -5.39 -26.87
C ARG A 397 -5.39 -6.39 -25.99
N PHE A 398 -5.09 -6.40 -24.69
CA PHE A 398 -5.53 -7.41 -23.73
C PHE A 398 -6.40 -6.85 -22.61
N GLY A 399 -6.78 -5.57 -22.67
CA GLY A 399 -7.64 -4.91 -21.68
C GLY A 399 -7.11 -5.00 -20.28
N VAL A 400 -7.97 -5.39 -19.33
CA VAL A 400 -7.68 -5.46 -17.89
C VAL A 400 -6.52 -6.41 -17.59
N ALA A 401 -6.46 -7.56 -18.26
CA ALA A 401 -5.37 -8.52 -18.10
C ALA A 401 -4.04 -7.96 -18.63
N GLY A 402 -4.09 -7.20 -19.74
CA GLY A 402 -2.92 -6.51 -20.28
C GLY A 402 -2.33 -5.50 -19.32
N ALA A 403 -3.17 -4.72 -18.64
CA ALA A 403 -2.71 -3.78 -17.62
C ALA A 403 -2.08 -4.47 -16.40
N ALA A 404 -2.64 -5.58 -15.95
CA ALA A 404 -2.01 -6.40 -14.91
C ALA A 404 -0.69 -7.02 -15.39
N GLY A 405 -0.63 -7.47 -16.65
CA GLY A 405 0.58 -7.99 -17.31
C GLY A 405 1.70 -6.96 -17.43
N ALA A 406 1.38 -5.67 -17.63
CA ALA A 406 2.39 -4.61 -17.63
C ALA A 406 3.09 -4.50 -16.26
N GLY A 407 2.34 -4.64 -15.16
CA GLY A 407 2.90 -4.73 -13.81
C GLY A 407 3.81 -5.94 -13.63
N LEU A 408 3.41 -7.09 -14.17
CA LEU A 408 4.22 -8.32 -14.12
C LEU A 408 5.53 -8.15 -14.90
N LEU A 409 5.50 -7.57 -16.10
CA LEU A 409 6.70 -7.27 -16.88
C LEU A 409 7.67 -6.35 -16.12
N GLY A 410 7.14 -5.29 -15.48
CA GLY A 410 7.95 -4.45 -14.61
C GLY A 410 8.60 -5.25 -13.47
N ALA A 411 7.85 -6.15 -12.85
CA ALA A 411 8.34 -6.97 -11.75
C ALA A 411 9.48 -7.91 -12.14
N LEU A 412 9.66 -8.25 -13.43
CA LEU A 412 10.79 -9.07 -13.90
C LEU A 412 12.16 -8.44 -13.65
N VAL A 413 12.24 -7.17 -13.30
CA VAL A 413 13.47 -6.52 -12.83
C VAL A 413 13.90 -7.02 -11.45
N VAL A 414 12.95 -7.48 -10.62
CA VAL A 414 13.19 -7.88 -9.23
C VAL A 414 14.21 -9.02 -9.08
N PRO A 415 14.19 -10.10 -9.87
CA PRO A 415 15.24 -11.13 -9.80
C PRO A 415 16.65 -10.58 -10.01
N PHE A 416 16.82 -9.59 -10.90
CA PHE A 416 18.10 -8.91 -11.11
C PHE A 416 18.50 -8.05 -9.91
N PHE A 417 17.52 -7.40 -9.29
CA PHE A 417 17.74 -6.67 -8.04
C PHE A 417 18.21 -7.60 -6.92
N ILE A 418 17.54 -8.73 -6.73
CA ILE A 418 17.92 -9.74 -5.73
C ILE A 418 19.36 -10.22 -6.02
N HIS A 419 19.65 -10.59 -7.26
CA HIS A 419 20.98 -11.05 -7.67
C HIS A 419 22.08 -10.01 -7.39
N TYR A 420 21.83 -8.75 -7.72
CA TYR A 420 22.78 -7.67 -7.49
C TYR A 420 23.10 -7.50 -5.99
N VAL A 421 22.06 -7.47 -5.14
CA VAL A 421 22.23 -7.29 -3.69
C VAL A 421 22.87 -8.50 -3.05
N ASP A 422 22.48 -9.71 -3.45
CA ASP A 422 23.09 -10.95 -2.99
C ASP A 422 24.59 -10.93 -3.18
N ARG A 423 25.04 -10.53 -4.39
CA ARG A 423 26.44 -10.62 -4.79
C ARG A 423 27.31 -9.46 -4.27
N HIS A 424 26.76 -8.23 -4.20
CA HIS A 424 27.55 -7.02 -3.94
C HIS A 424 27.33 -6.41 -2.56
N ILE A 425 26.30 -6.83 -1.82
CA ILE A 425 25.96 -6.25 -0.51
C ILE A 425 25.97 -7.32 0.58
N LEU A 426 25.35 -8.46 0.33
CA LEU A 426 25.24 -9.55 1.31
C LEU A 426 26.29 -10.63 1.14
N GLU A 427 26.97 -10.67 -0.03
CA GLU A 427 28.01 -11.63 -0.38
C GLU A 427 27.54 -13.09 -0.21
N VAL A 428 26.32 -13.37 -0.68
CA VAL A 428 25.72 -14.71 -0.68
C VAL A 428 25.53 -15.21 -2.11
N SER A 429 25.52 -16.51 -2.31
CA SER A 429 25.22 -17.10 -3.60
C SER A 429 23.72 -17.01 -3.90
N SER A 430 23.33 -16.25 -4.93
CA SER A 430 21.93 -16.13 -5.36
C SER A 430 21.33 -17.50 -5.75
N LEU A 431 22.14 -18.42 -6.29
CA LEU A 431 21.70 -19.78 -6.60
C LEU A 431 21.37 -20.55 -5.32
N SER A 432 22.15 -20.36 -4.25
CA SER A 432 21.87 -20.96 -2.95
C SER A 432 20.56 -20.40 -2.36
N VAL A 433 20.33 -19.10 -2.43
CA VAL A 433 19.09 -18.46 -2.00
C VAL A 433 17.90 -18.98 -2.81
N LEU A 434 18.02 -19.04 -4.14
CA LEU A 434 16.99 -19.59 -5.01
C LEU A 434 16.64 -21.04 -4.62
N ARG A 435 17.65 -21.87 -4.42
CA ARG A 435 17.52 -23.31 -4.18
C ARG A 435 16.96 -23.64 -2.80
N HIS A 436 17.32 -22.86 -1.77
CA HIS A 436 16.94 -23.14 -0.38
C HIS A 436 15.80 -22.25 0.14
N CYS A 437 15.58 -21.04 -0.43
CA CYS A 437 14.54 -20.15 0.04
C CYS A 437 13.30 -20.14 -0.86
N TYR A 438 13.46 -20.17 -2.19
CA TYR A 438 12.33 -19.96 -3.09
C TYR A 438 11.83 -21.26 -3.75
N LEU A 439 12.72 -22.12 -4.21
CA LEU A 439 12.35 -23.30 -5.00
C LEU A 439 11.49 -24.31 -4.21
N PRO A 440 11.79 -24.66 -2.94
CA PRO A 440 10.96 -25.58 -2.17
C PRO A 440 9.55 -25.06 -1.97
N THR A 441 9.41 -23.76 -1.72
CA THR A 441 8.11 -23.11 -1.58
C THR A 441 7.35 -23.08 -2.90
N ALA A 442 8.01 -22.72 -4.00
CA ALA A 442 7.40 -22.67 -5.31
C ALA A 442 6.93 -24.08 -5.76
N ALA A 443 7.72 -25.11 -5.49
CA ALA A 443 7.34 -26.50 -5.79
C ALA A 443 6.11 -26.94 -4.98
N GLY A 444 6.11 -26.71 -3.66
CA GLY A 444 4.95 -27.02 -2.80
C GLY A 444 3.69 -26.27 -3.23
N ALA A 445 3.82 -24.97 -3.51
CA ALA A 445 2.70 -24.16 -4.00
C ALA A 445 2.19 -24.65 -5.36
N ALA A 446 3.07 -25.04 -6.30
CA ALA A 446 2.69 -25.55 -7.62
C ALA A 446 1.92 -26.89 -7.51
N VAL A 447 2.38 -27.81 -6.67
CA VAL A 447 1.68 -29.09 -6.45
C VAL A 447 0.28 -28.85 -5.90
N VAL A 448 0.17 -27.98 -4.89
CA VAL A 448 -1.15 -27.64 -4.31
C VAL A 448 -2.01 -26.88 -5.33
N ALA A 449 -1.45 -26.00 -6.15
CA ALA A 449 -2.19 -25.30 -7.19
C ALA A 449 -2.85 -26.27 -8.19
N VAL A 450 -2.10 -27.26 -8.67
CA VAL A 450 -2.62 -28.29 -9.58
C VAL A 450 -3.71 -29.12 -8.89
N GLY A 451 -3.43 -29.64 -7.69
CA GLY A 451 -4.39 -30.40 -6.91
C GLY A 451 -5.69 -29.61 -6.61
N SER A 452 -5.55 -28.34 -6.22
CA SER A 452 -6.70 -27.48 -5.93
C SER A 452 -7.53 -27.16 -7.18
N ARG A 453 -6.89 -26.97 -8.34
CA ARG A 453 -7.61 -26.77 -9.62
C ARG A 453 -8.43 -28.00 -9.99
N LEU A 454 -7.90 -29.19 -9.80
CA LEU A 454 -8.58 -30.43 -10.19
C LEU A 454 -9.65 -30.87 -9.19
N LEU A 455 -9.36 -30.76 -7.88
CA LEU A 455 -10.20 -31.36 -6.85
C LEU A 455 -11.10 -30.34 -6.13
N PHE A 456 -10.65 -29.11 -5.93
CA PHE A 456 -11.33 -28.17 -5.04
C PHE A 456 -12.16 -27.10 -5.77
N ILE A 457 -11.78 -26.72 -7.01
CA ILE A 457 -12.60 -25.75 -7.79
C ILE A 457 -14.03 -26.28 -8.00
N PRO A 458 -14.27 -27.55 -8.34
CA PRO A 458 -15.63 -28.08 -8.49
C PRO A 458 -16.47 -28.00 -7.20
N LEU A 459 -15.84 -27.93 -6.03
CA LEU A 459 -16.50 -27.83 -4.72
C LEU A 459 -16.78 -26.37 -4.29
N ALA A 460 -16.27 -25.38 -5.02
CA ALA A 460 -16.40 -23.97 -4.68
C ALA A 460 -17.75 -23.42 -5.17
N HIS A 461 -18.87 -23.83 -4.55
CA HIS A 461 -20.23 -23.44 -4.94
C HIS A 461 -20.77 -22.20 -4.22
N SER A 462 -20.06 -21.65 -3.24
CA SER A 462 -20.44 -20.47 -2.46
C SER A 462 -19.20 -19.69 -2.03
N LEU A 463 -19.40 -18.44 -1.58
CA LEU A 463 -18.31 -17.63 -1.04
C LEU A 463 -17.65 -18.32 0.18
N ALA A 464 -18.45 -18.84 1.10
CA ALA A 464 -17.95 -19.51 2.29
C ALA A 464 -17.13 -20.76 1.94
N ALA A 465 -17.62 -21.61 1.02
CA ALA A 465 -16.88 -22.77 0.51
C ALA A 465 -15.57 -22.34 -0.19
N THR A 466 -15.62 -21.31 -1.02
CA THR A 466 -14.43 -20.77 -1.71
C THR A 466 -13.37 -20.30 -0.71
N LEU A 467 -13.76 -19.53 0.30
CA LEU A 467 -12.82 -19.02 1.31
C LEU A 467 -12.26 -20.16 2.18
N ALA A 468 -13.07 -21.15 2.56
CA ALA A 468 -12.62 -22.32 3.30
C ALA A 468 -11.61 -23.16 2.50
N LEU A 469 -11.89 -23.39 1.22
CA LEU A 469 -10.98 -24.14 0.31
C LEU A 469 -9.70 -23.36 0.02
N MET A 470 -9.78 -22.04 -0.13
CA MET A 470 -8.61 -21.17 -0.24
C MET A 470 -7.72 -21.26 1.00
N PHE A 471 -8.32 -21.14 2.19
CA PHE A 471 -7.58 -21.27 3.45
C PHE A 471 -6.94 -22.64 3.59
N PHE A 472 -7.68 -23.70 3.31
CA PHE A 472 -7.17 -25.08 3.33
C PHE A 472 -6.02 -25.26 2.35
N SER A 473 -6.15 -24.76 1.12
CA SER A 473 -5.10 -24.82 0.09
C SER A 473 -3.83 -24.03 0.50
N ALA A 474 -4.01 -22.86 1.14
CA ALA A 474 -2.88 -22.09 1.64
C ALA A 474 -2.15 -22.83 2.77
N VAL A 475 -2.87 -23.42 3.72
CA VAL A 475 -2.28 -24.24 4.80
C VAL A 475 -1.59 -25.46 4.23
N LEU A 476 -2.23 -26.19 3.30
CA LEU A 476 -1.65 -27.34 2.64
C LEU A 476 -0.37 -27.00 1.88
N SER A 477 -0.34 -25.82 1.22
CA SER A 477 0.86 -25.29 0.55
C SER A 477 2.00 -25.05 1.55
N ILE A 478 1.72 -24.46 2.71
CA ILE A 478 2.72 -24.25 3.76
C ILE A 478 3.28 -25.60 4.24
N VAL A 479 2.40 -26.57 4.50
CA VAL A 479 2.81 -27.90 4.97
C VAL A 479 3.67 -28.64 3.94
N LEU A 480 3.21 -28.72 2.68
CA LEU A 480 3.96 -29.36 1.61
C LEU A 480 5.28 -28.66 1.31
N SER A 481 5.29 -27.33 1.29
CA SER A 481 6.54 -26.57 1.14
C SER A 481 7.51 -26.86 2.30
N GLY A 482 6.99 -27.02 3.52
CA GLY A 482 7.78 -27.43 4.68
C GLY A 482 8.41 -28.82 4.49
N LEU A 483 7.68 -29.78 3.94
CA LEU A 483 8.19 -31.11 3.60
C LEU A 483 9.27 -31.07 2.52
N PHE A 484 9.19 -30.12 1.57
CA PHE A 484 10.23 -29.89 0.57
C PHE A 484 11.44 -29.09 1.11
N GLY A 485 11.46 -28.76 2.40
CA GLY A 485 12.58 -28.10 3.06
C GLY A 485 12.48 -26.57 3.14
N ALA A 486 11.30 -25.99 2.83
CA ALA A 486 11.07 -24.56 3.02
C ALA A 486 11.01 -24.14 4.50
N VAL A 487 10.90 -25.07 5.44
CA VAL A 487 10.90 -24.81 6.89
C VAL A 487 11.97 -25.66 7.54
N THR A 488 12.92 -25.02 8.24
CA THR A 488 13.97 -25.74 8.97
C THR A 488 13.57 -25.98 10.41
N ARG A 489 14.22 -26.96 11.05
CA ARG A 489 14.02 -27.23 12.50
C ARG A 489 14.32 -26.01 13.39
N ALA A 490 15.25 -25.14 12.95
CA ALA A 490 15.58 -23.88 13.63
C ALA A 490 14.43 -22.87 13.55
N ASP A 491 13.70 -22.82 12.41
CA ASP A 491 12.54 -21.94 12.24
C ASP A 491 11.39 -22.38 13.18
N LEU A 492 11.13 -23.69 13.26
CA LEU A 492 10.10 -24.26 14.16
C LEU A 492 10.41 -23.98 15.63
N LYS A 493 11.65 -24.14 16.07
CA LYS A 493 12.07 -23.82 17.45
C LYS A 493 11.87 -22.35 17.79
N SER A 494 12.13 -21.45 16.87
CA SER A 494 11.95 -20.03 17.14
C SER A 494 10.48 -19.58 17.10
N LEU A 495 9.66 -20.17 16.24
CA LEU A 495 8.20 -19.94 16.24
C LEU A 495 7.56 -20.45 17.54
N SER A 496 7.99 -21.61 18.05
CA SER A 496 7.54 -22.12 19.35
C SER A 496 7.98 -21.22 20.51
N GLY A 497 9.17 -20.58 20.41
CA GLY A 497 9.65 -19.60 21.39
C GLY A 497 8.86 -18.30 21.41
N LEU A 498 8.37 -17.84 20.27
CA LEU A 498 7.49 -16.67 20.15
C LEU A 498 6.03 -16.97 20.59
N ALA A 499 5.58 -18.19 20.38
CA ALA A 499 4.23 -18.61 20.76
C ALA A 499 4.07 -18.86 22.27
N ARG A 500 5.11 -19.31 22.95
CA ARG A 500 5.06 -19.60 24.40
C ARG A 500 4.54 -18.43 25.26
N PRO A 501 5.04 -17.18 25.15
CA PRO A 501 4.55 -16.09 25.99
C PRO A 501 3.10 -15.69 25.69
N VAL A 502 2.60 -15.94 24.47
CA VAL A 502 1.20 -15.70 24.10
C VAL A 502 0.29 -16.77 24.68
N PHE A 503 0.67 -18.05 24.59
CA PHE A 503 -0.05 -19.17 25.20
C PHE A 503 -0.05 -19.11 26.73
N ASP A 504 1.06 -18.69 27.34
CA ASP A 504 1.15 -18.53 28.80
C ASP A 504 0.28 -17.38 29.34
N ARG A 505 0.07 -16.33 28.53
CA ARG A 505 -0.88 -15.24 28.86
C ARG A 505 -2.34 -15.68 28.68
N LEU A 506 -2.67 -16.44 27.64
CA LEU A 506 -4.02 -16.99 27.43
C LEU A 506 -4.40 -18.06 28.46
N ARG A 507 -3.42 -18.75 29.04
CA ARG A 507 -3.65 -19.67 30.15
C ARG A 507 -3.84 -19.00 31.52
N ARG A 508 -3.42 -17.73 31.65
CA ARG A 508 -3.54 -16.96 32.91
C ARG A 508 -4.72 -15.96 32.87
N ALA A 509 -5.41 -15.80 31.73
CA ALA A 509 -6.68 -15.10 31.55
C ALA A 509 -7.86 -16.09 31.54
#